data_1303b538b8e10ae3f58a50d6e465ea0f
#
_entry.id   1303b538b8e10ae3f58a50d6e465ea0f
#
_cell.length_a   1.000
_cell.length_b   1.000
_cell.length_c   1.000
_cell.angle_alpha   90.00
_cell.angle_beta   90.00
_cell.angle_gamma   90.00
#
_symmetry.space_group_name_H-M   'P 1'
#
loop_
_entity.id
_entity.type
_entity.pdbx_description
1 polymer ?
#
loop_
_entity_poly.entity_id
_entity_poly.type
_entity_poly.pdbx_seq_one_letter_code
_entity_poly.pdbx_strand_id
1 'polypeptide(L)'
;IELWNPTDQVVNISNWVLDDTANGGSPPCSIGWNTELAAGARMAFFRDNTDIELDYYDGDSVNLQDDQGSLVHSMSYPPEDSWYGVPYTLLEDGTYWKDFDGPSPGANEQANWTGPNAGGTCFTLSDTRLSEVYILTGRIVTMTGEAAVFDGGVLIDDGKIESVWSGSTIPSAHTGID
;
A
#
# COMPACT_ATOMS: atom_id res chain seq x y z
N ILE A 1 7.74 7.42 3.84
CA ILE A 1 7.33 7.73 2.45
C ILE A 1 6.03 8.50 2.53
N GLU A 2 5.88 9.56 1.76
CA GLU A 2 4.62 10.28 1.63
C GLU A 2 4.20 10.30 0.15
N LEU A 3 2.93 10.02 -0.10
CA LEU A 3 2.28 10.17 -1.40
C LEU A 3 1.45 11.45 -1.41
N TRP A 4 1.54 12.20 -2.48
CA TRP A 4 0.72 13.37 -2.75
C TRP A 4 -0.08 13.18 -4.04
N ASN A 5 -1.37 13.48 -3.98
CA ASN A 5 -2.23 13.53 -5.16
C ASN A 5 -2.32 14.99 -5.66
N PRO A 6 -1.56 15.38 -6.68
CA PRO A 6 -1.57 16.74 -7.19
C PRO A 6 -2.79 17.05 -8.08
N THR A 7 -3.65 16.07 -8.32
CA THR A 7 -4.79 16.23 -9.24
C THR A 7 -6.01 16.82 -8.53
N ASP A 8 -7.00 17.23 -9.31
CA ASP A 8 -8.29 17.71 -8.83
C ASP A 8 -9.33 16.58 -8.66
N GLN A 9 -8.92 15.31 -8.81
CA GLN A 9 -9.76 14.13 -8.69
C GLN A 9 -9.28 13.24 -7.54
N VAL A 10 -10.19 12.44 -7.00
CA VAL A 10 -9.84 11.34 -6.10
C VAL A 10 -9.13 10.25 -6.89
N VAL A 11 -8.03 9.76 -6.36
CA VAL A 11 -7.28 8.62 -6.92
C VAL A 11 -7.43 7.42 -5.99
N ASN A 12 -7.93 6.32 -6.53
CA ASN A 12 -7.92 5.05 -5.81
C ASN A 12 -6.52 4.42 -5.96
N ILE A 13 -5.82 4.30 -4.83
CA ILE A 13 -4.48 3.73 -4.75
C ILE A 13 -4.47 2.34 -4.10
N SER A 14 -5.63 1.68 -4.02
CA SER A 14 -5.75 0.31 -3.49
C SER A 14 -4.90 -0.66 -4.30
N ASN A 15 -4.16 -1.51 -3.63
CA ASN A 15 -3.23 -2.48 -4.21
C ASN A 15 -2.06 -1.88 -5.02
N TRP A 16 -1.87 -0.58 -4.99
CA TRP A 16 -0.64 0.00 -5.49
C TRP A 16 0.53 -0.47 -4.63
N VAL A 17 1.72 -0.50 -5.18
CA VAL A 17 2.90 -1.05 -4.53
C VAL A 17 3.93 0.05 -4.30
N LEU A 18 4.38 0.14 -3.04
CA LEU A 18 5.57 0.89 -2.67
C LEU A 18 6.76 -0.07 -2.57
N ASP A 19 7.90 0.35 -3.11
CA ASP A 19 9.14 -0.42 -3.10
C ASP A 19 10.34 0.55 -3.03
N ASP A 20 11.44 0.10 -2.44
CA ASP A 20 12.71 0.85 -2.48
C ASP A 20 13.50 0.49 -3.76
N THR A 21 13.83 -0.77 -3.94
CA THR A 21 14.65 -1.23 -5.07
C THR A 21 14.01 -2.46 -5.73
N ALA A 22 13.69 -2.34 -7.00
CA ALA A 22 13.10 -3.43 -7.75
C ALA A 22 13.95 -4.72 -7.69
N ASN A 23 13.37 -5.80 -7.19
CA ASN A 23 14.01 -7.11 -6.98
C ASN A 23 15.19 -7.12 -5.99
N GLY A 24 15.23 -6.18 -5.06
CA GLY A 24 16.25 -6.06 -4.01
C GLY A 24 15.71 -5.24 -2.84
N GLY A 25 16.58 -4.84 -1.92
CA GLY A 25 16.21 -3.98 -0.79
C GLY A 25 15.19 -4.59 0.16
N SER A 26 14.27 -3.78 0.63
CA SER A 26 13.15 -4.18 1.48
C SER A 26 12.09 -4.97 0.69
N PRO A 27 11.26 -5.78 1.33
CA PRO A 27 10.08 -6.36 0.66
C PRO A 27 9.13 -5.27 0.18
N PRO A 28 8.60 -5.35 -1.06
CA PRO A 28 7.61 -4.41 -1.55
C PRO A 28 6.34 -4.46 -0.71
N CYS A 29 5.70 -3.31 -0.56
CA CYS A 29 4.57 -3.11 0.31
C CYS A 29 3.32 -2.75 -0.50
N SER A 30 2.29 -3.59 -0.48
CA SER A 30 1.02 -3.32 -1.15
C SER A 30 0.12 -2.44 -0.30
N ILE A 31 -0.35 -1.33 -0.87
CA ILE A 31 -1.28 -0.43 -0.21
C ILE A 31 -2.64 -1.12 -0.01
N GLY A 32 -3.20 -0.94 1.17
CA GLY A 32 -4.41 -1.61 1.60
C GLY A 32 -5.64 -1.34 0.72
N TRP A 33 -6.62 -2.21 0.85
CA TRP A 33 -7.91 -2.10 0.16
C TRP A 33 -8.70 -0.86 0.58
N ASN A 34 -9.51 -0.33 -0.34
CA ASN A 34 -10.32 0.88 -0.14
C ASN A 34 -9.50 2.10 0.27
N THR A 35 -8.26 2.20 -0.22
CA THR A 35 -7.43 3.36 0.01
C THR A 35 -7.61 4.36 -1.12
N GLU A 36 -8.18 5.50 -0.79
CA GLU A 36 -8.37 6.61 -1.71
C GLU A 36 -7.56 7.81 -1.24
N LEU A 37 -6.93 8.49 -2.19
CA LEU A 37 -6.22 9.73 -1.95
C LEU A 37 -7.03 10.87 -2.59
N ALA A 38 -7.65 11.69 -1.75
CA ALA A 38 -8.49 12.79 -2.21
C ALA A 38 -7.69 13.81 -3.04
N ALA A 39 -8.38 14.63 -3.81
CA ALA A 39 -7.76 15.72 -4.57
C ALA A 39 -6.90 16.62 -3.67
N GLY A 40 -5.65 16.84 -4.03
CA GLY A 40 -4.68 17.63 -3.27
C GLY A 40 -4.21 17.01 -1.95
N ALA A 41 -4.72 15.83 -1.58
CA ALA A 41 -4.40 15.21 -0.30
C ALA A 41 -3.02 14.54 -0.28
N ARG A 42 -2.52 14.35 0.93
CA ARG A 42 -1.27 13.65 1.23
C ARG A 42 -1.54 12.48 2.17
N MET A 43 -0.77 11.41 2.01
CA MET A 43 -0.85 10.21 2.86
C MET A 43 0.56 9.71 3.16
N ALA A 44 0.89 9.60 4.43
CA ALA A 44 2.19 9.14 4.88
C ALA A 44 2.17 7.62 5.17
N PHE A 45 3.24 6.94 4.78
CA PHE A 45 3.50 5.54 5.03
C PHE A 45 4.79 5.45 5.86
N PHE A 46 4.64 5.00 7.10
CA PHE A 46 5.75 4.91 8.04
C PHE A 46 6.44 3.55 7.94
N ARG A 47 7.74 3.51 8.27
CA ARG A 47 8.52 2.27 8.28
C ARG A 47 7.85 1.15 9.10
N ASP A 48 7.31 1.47 10.26
CA ASP A 48 6.65 0.50 11.15
C ASP A 48 5.41 -0.18 10.51
N ASN A 49 4.87 0.40 9.43
CA ASN A 49 3.72 -0.12 8.71
C ASN A 49 4.07 -0.73 7.35
N THR A 50 5.26 -0.46 6.84
CA THR A 50 5.67 -0.84 5.48
C THR A 50 6.80 -1.85 5.45
N ASP A 51 7.60 -1.92 6.51
CA ASP A 51 8.90 -2.61 6.56
C ASP A 51 9.91 -2.11 5.50
N ILE A 52 9.60 -1.02 4.80
CA ILE A 52 10.53 -0.41 3.85
C ILE A 52 11.59 0.37 4.62
N GLU A 53 12.84 0.02 4.41
CA GLU A 53 14.01 0.64 5.01
C GLU A 53 14.77 1.44 3.97
N LEU A 54 14.73 2.75 4.07
CA LEU A 54 15.46 3.64 3.18
C LEU A 54 16.86 3.93 3.74
N ASP A 55 17.88 3.68 2.92
CA ASP A 55 19.28 3.87 3.31
C ASP A 55 19.69 5.33 3.13
N TYR A 56 20.10 5.95 4.23
CA TYR A 56 20.55 7.33 4.20
C TYR A 56 22.06 7.49 3.98
N TYR A 57 22.86 6.41 4.07
CA TYR A 57 24.30 6.46 3.83
C TYR A 57 24.66 6.21 2.37
N ASP A 58 24.07 5.18 1.78
CA ASP A 58 24.42 4.73 0.44
C ASP A 58 23.49 5.33 -0.63
N GLY A 59 22.48 6.12 -0.19
CA GLY A 59 21.40 6.59 -1.05
C GLY A 59 20.39 5.49 -1.35
N ASP A 60 19.22 5.88 -1.81
CA ASP A 60 18.15 4.92 -2.09
C ASP A 60 17.15 5.45 -3.11
N SER A 61 16.13 4.66 -3.39
CA SER A 61 15.01 5.03 -4.23
C SER A 61 13.67 4.72 -3.56
N VAL A 62 12.62 5.34 -4.06
CA VAL A 62 11.24 5.01 -3.75
C VAL A 62 10.49 4.89 -5.05
N ASN A 63 9.89 3.73 -5.27
CA ASN A 63 9.12 3.41 -6.45
C ASN A 63 7.65 3.23 -6.07
N LEU A 64 6.75 3.81 -6.86
CA LEU A 64 5.31 3.63 -6.76
C LEU A 64 4.81 2.98 -8.04
N GLN A 65 4.20 1.81 -7.91
CA GLN A 65 3.58 1.08 -9.01
C GLN A 65 2.07 1.03 -8.81
N ASP A 66 1.33 1.03 -9.91
CA ASP A 66 -0.12 0.81 -9.86
C ASP A 66 -0.47 -0.67 -9.62
N ASP A 67 -1.76 -0.96 -9.52
CA ASP A 67 -2.30 -2.32 -9.35
C ASP A 67 -2.09 -3.26 -10.54
N GLN A 68 -1.57 -2.74 -11.66
CA GLN A 68 -1.16 -3.50 -12.85
C GLN A 68 0.36 -3.71 -12.89
N GLY A 69 1.10 -3.21 -11.90
CA GLY A 69 2.56 -3.24 -11.85
C GLY A 69 3.26 -2.22 -12.74
N SER A 70 2.51 -1.22 -13.26
CA SER A 70 3.12 -0.14 -14.04
C SER A 70 3.71 0.91 -13.12
N LEU A 71 4.95 1.34 -13.40
CA LEU A 71 5.60 2.40 -12.63
C LEU A 71 4.85 3.74 -12.81
N VAL A 72 4.31 4.26 -11.72
CA VAL A 72 3.61 5.55 -11.66
C VAL A 72 4.58 6.67 -11.36
N HIS A 73 5.45 6.46 -10.38
CA HIS A 73 6.45 7.45 -9.96
C HIS A 73 7.68 6.76 -9.38
N SER A 74 8.83 7.39 -9.56
CA SER A 74 10.09 6.97 -8.94
C SER A 74 10.89 8.19 -8.50
N MET A 75 11.47 8.09 -7.34
CA MET A 75 12.39 9.08 -6.78
C MET A 75 13.64 8.39 -6.29
N SER A 76 14.81 8.99 -6.52
CA SER A 76 16.08 8.50 -5.97
C SER A 76 16.85 9.65 -5.37
N TYR A 77 17.64 9.39 -4.33
CA TYR A 77 18.55 10.32 -3.74
C TYR A 77 19.96 9.69 -3.60
N PRO A 78 21.03 10.45 -3.88
CA PRO A 78 22.40 9.95 -3.78
C PRO A 78 22.91 9.93 -2.32
N PRO A 79 23.98 9.18 -2.03
CA PRO A 79 24.55 9.05 -0.69
C PRO A 79 24.92 10.38 -0.02
N GLU A 80 25.51 11.29 -0.78
CA GLU A 80 25.98 12.57 -0.25
C GLU A 80 24.83 13.52 0.10
N ASP A 81 23.64 13.22 -0.40
CA ASP A 81 22.48 14.09 -0.27
C ASP A 81 21.51 13.66 0.84
N SER A 82 21.71 12.49 1.42
CA SER A 82 20.87 12.03 2.52
C SER A 82 21.39 12.52 3.88
N TRP A 83 20.49 13.01 4.72
CA TRP A 83 20.76 13.42 6.09
C TRP A 83 19.75 12.78 7.02
N TYR A 84 20.22 12.18 8.10
CA TYR A 84 19.36 11.55 9.07
C TYR A 84 18.27 12.50 9.59
N GLY A 85 17.01 12.14 9.42
CA GLY A 85 15.86 12.92 9.88
C GLY A 85 15.51 14.13 9.02
N VAL A 86 16.18 14.32 7.89
CA VAL A 86 15.84 15.39 6.94
C VAL A 86 15.07 14.79 5.77
N PRO A 87 13.80 15.18 5.56
CA PRO A 87 12.99 14.65 4.46
C PRO A 87 13.45 15.20 3.11
N TYR A 88 13.25 14.39 2.09
CA TYR A 88 13.38 14.76 0.69
C TYR A 88 11.98 15.02 0.14
N THR A 89 11.67 16.27 -0.19
CA THR A 89 10.32 16.70 -0.56
C THR A 89 10.27 17.11 -2.03
N LEU A 90 9.28 16.59 -2.76
CA LEU A 90 8.97 17.01 -4.13
C LEU A 90 8.22 18.34 -4.08
N LEU A 91 8.76 19.35 -4.76
CA LEU A 91 8.12 20.65 -4.92
C LEU A 91 7.17 20.66 -6.13
N GLU A 92 6.28 21.65 -6.19
CA GLU A 92 5.31 21.81 -7.28
C GLU A 92 5.96 21.99 -8.66
N ASP A 93 7.19 22.49 -8.71
CA ASP A 93 7.96 22.65 -9.95
C ASP A 93 8.62 21.35 -10.44
N GLY A 94 8.44 20.24 -9.70
CA GLY A 94 9.00 18.94 -10.01
C GLY A 94 10.46 18.74 -9.52
N THR A 95 11.00 19.71 -8.80
CA THR A 95 12.31 19.58 -8.16
C THR A 95 12.19 18.97 -6.78
N TYR A 96 13.30 18.41 -6.26
CA TYR A 96 13.37 17.89 -4.90
C TYR A 96 14.15 18.83 -4.00
N TRP A 97 13.69 18.99 -2.78
CA TRP A 97 14.32 19.81 -1.77
C TRP A 97 14.47 19.06 -0.45
N LYS A 98 15.60 19.32 0.22
CA LYS A 98 15.83 18.85 1.59
C LYS A 98 15.16 19.83 2.55
N ASP A 99 14.15 19.35 3.24
CA ASP A 99 13.43 20.16 4.20
C ASP A 99 14.10 20.09 5.57
N PHE A 100 14.92 21.08 5.88
CA PHE A 100 15.63 21.17 7.15
C PHE A 100 14.74 21.62 8.32
N ASP A 101 13.53 22.06 8.05
CA ASP A 101 12.55 22.37 9.09
C ASP A 101 11.89 21.11 9.66
N GLY A 102 12.13 19.97 9.04
CA GLY A 102 11.74 18.64 9.51
C GLY A 102 10.53 18.06 8.77
N PRO A 103 10.22 16.79 9.02
CA PRO A 103 9.16 16.08 8.32
C PRO A 103 7.76 16.66 8.68
N SER A 104 6.91 16.71 7.67
CA SER A 104 5.51 17.19 7.80
C SER A 104 4.51 16.15 7.25
N PRO A 105 4.48 14.89 7.74
CA PRO A 105 3.67 13.82 7.19
C PRO A 105 2.18 14.18 7.13
N GLY A 106 1.57 14.05 5.94
CA GLY A 106 0.16 14.36 5.70
C GLY A 106 -0.17 15.84 5.60
N ALA A 107 0.83 16.72 5.63
CA ALA A 107 0.69 18.16 5.43
C ALA A 107 1.53 18.61 4.23
N ASN A 108 1.41 19.88 3.84
CA ASN A 108 2.34 20.39 2.84
C ASN A 108 3.73 20.64 3.48
N GLU A 109 4.75 20.77 2.65
CA GLU A 109 6.17 20.84 3.00
C GLU A 109 6.54 21.96 3.98
N GLN A 110 5.69 22.96 4.17
CA GLN A 110 5.93 24.11 5.03
C GLN A 110 5.10 24.09 6.34
N ALA A 111 4.30 23.07 6.54
CA ALA A 111 3.48 22.95 7.73
C ALA A 111 4.28 22.30 8.88
N ASN A 112 4.23 22.89 10.06
CA ASN A 112 4.77 22.27 11.26
C ASN A 112 3.99 20.98 11.57
N TRP A 113 4.67 19.86 11.54
CA TRP A 113 4.10 18.58 11.91
C TRP A 113 3.87 18.53 13.43
N THR A 114 2.65 18.20 13.84
CA THR A 114 2.26 18.14 15.26
C THR A 114 1.99 16.72 15.76
N GLY A 115 2.28 15.71 14.97
CA GLY A 115 2.10 14.29 15.31
C GLY A 115 1.69 13.43 14.14
N PRO A 116 1.58 12.11 14.30
CA PRO A 116 1.24 11.21 13.21
C PRO A 116 -0.16 11.51 12.69
N ASN A 117 -0.24 11.91 11.44
CA ASN A 117 -1.51 11.90 10.70
C ASN A 117 -1.87 10.45 10.36
N ALA A 118 -3.12 10.20 10.03
CA ALA A 118 -3.57 8.88 9.61
C ALA A 118 -2.68 8.38 8.46
N GLY A 119 -1.81 7.44 8.78
CA GLY A 119 -0.92 6.79 7.81
C GLY A 119 -1.66 5.75 6.99
N GLY A 120 -1.21 5.55 5.78
CA GLY A 120 -1.59 4.40 4.99
C GLY A 120 -1.08 3.11 5.65
N THR A 121 -1.80 2.03 5.44
CA THR A 121 -1.36 0.68 5.83
C THR A 121 -0.97 -0.09 4.59
N CYS A 122 0.14 -0.76 4.66
CA CYS A 122 0.57 -1.71 3.65
C CYS A 122 0.40 -3.15 4.14
N PHE A 123 0.24 -4.04 3.20
CA PHE A 123 0.39 -5.46 3.43
C PHE A 123 1.64 -5.92 2.69
N THR A 124 2.52 -6.65 3.36
CA THR A 124 3.64 -7.29 2.68
C THR A 124 3.10 -8.36 1.73
N LEU A 125 3.47 -8.28 0.46
CA LEU A 125 3.13 -9.29 -0.56
C LEU A 125 3.88 -10.62 -0.37
N SER A 126 4.48 -10.85 0.79
CA SER A 126 5.16 -12.11 1.11
C SER A 126 4.21 -13.26 1.44
N ASP A 127 2.91 -13.07 1.25
CA ASP A 127 1.97 -14.17 1.41
C ASP A 127 2.07 -15.12 0.22
N THR A 128 2.89 -16.14 0.39
CA THR A 128 3.02 -17.25 -0.57
C THR A 128 1.69 -17.96 -0.85
N ARG A 129 0.64 -17.64 -0.08
CA ARG A 129 -0.71 -18.17 -0.27
C ARG A 129 -1.45 -17.57 -1.46
N LEU A 130 -0.92 -16.54 -2.15
CA LEU A 130 -1.51 -16.05 -3.41
C LEU A 130 -1.50 -17.09 -4.54
N SER A 131 -0.66 -18.12 -4.44
CA SER A 131 -0.61 -19.25 -5.36
C SER A 131 -1.20 -20.55 -4.79
N GLU A 132 -1.78 -20.49 -3.59
CA GLU A 132 -2.36 -21.63 -2.91
C GLU A 132 -3.89 -21.59 -2.93
N VAL A 133 -4.48 -22.76 -2.95
CA VAL A 133 -5.93 -22.92 -2.78
C VAL A 133 -6.23 -22.90 -1.29
N TYR A 134 -7.05 -21.97 -0.83
CA TYR A 134 -7.43 -21.89 0.58
C TYR A 134 -8.89 -21.49 0.77
N ILE A 135 -9.41 -21.77 1.95
CA ILE A 135 -10.79 -21.50 2.32
C ILE A 135 -10.85 -20.44 3.42
N LEU A 136 -11.66 -19.41 3.18
CA LEU A 136 -12.06 -18.46 4.22
C LEU A 136 -13.48 -18.76 4.67
N THR A 137 -13.69 -18.88 5.98
CA THR A 137 -15.02 -19.06 6.58
C THR A 137 -15.38 -17.88 7.45
N GLY A 138 -16.64 -17.49 7.42
CA GLY A 138 -17.12 -16.36 8.22
C GLY A 138 -18.44 -15.80 7.71
N ARG A 139 -18.69 -14.55 8.07
CA ARG A 139 -19.85 -13.83 7.56
C ARG A 139 -19.54 -13.23 6.18
N ILE A 140 -20.23 -13.71 5.18
CA ILE A 140 -20.05 -13.32 3.78
C ILE A 140 -21.09 -12.25 3.44
N VAL A 141 -20.63 -11.14 2.85
CA VAL A 141 -21.45 -10.08 2.29
C VAL A 141 -21.26 -10.07 0.79
N THR A 142 -22.28 -10.45 0.03
CA THR A 142 -22.19 -10.36 -1.43
C THR A 142 -22.58 -8.97 -1.89
N MET A 143 -21.77 -8.36 -2.74
CA MET A 143 -22.02 -7.02 -3.29
C MET A 143 -22.86 -7.08 -4.59
N THR A 144 -23.53 -8.18 -4.85
CA THR A 144 -24.43 -8.36 -6.00
C THR A 144 -25.81 -7.86 -5.64
N GLY A 145 -26.20 -6.69 -6.08
CA GLY A 145 -27.53 -6.03 -6.10
C GLY A 145 -28.62 -6.39 -5.09
N GLU A 146 -28.70 -7.63 -4.65
CA GLU A 146 -29.39 -8.09 -3.47
C GLU A 146 -28.34 -8.48 -2.43
N ALA A 147 -28.16 -7.64 -1.42
CA ALA A 147 -27.19 -7.86 -0.35
C ALA A 147 -27.57 -9.11 0.46
N ALA A 148 -27.11 -10.26 0.02
CA ALA A 148 -27.16 -11.46 0.84
C ALA A 148 -26.03 -11.41 1.85
N VAL A 149 -26.38 -11.40 3.14
CA VAL A 149 -25.44 -11.58 4.25
C VAL A 149 -25.73 -12.94 4.86
N PHE A 150 -24.75 -13.83 4.84
CA PHE A 150 -24.90 -15.18 5.39
C PHE A 150 -23.58 -15.67 6.02
N ASP A 151 -23.68 -16.59 6.94
CA ASP A 151 -22.52 -17.32 7.41
C ASP A 151 -22.20 -18.43 6.41
N GLY A 152 -20.92 -18.53 5.99
CA GLY A 152 -20.52 -19.46 4.94
C GLY A 152 -19.01 -19.46 4.70
N GLY A 153 -18.63 -19.80 3.51
CA GLY A 153 -17.21 -19.80 3.11
C GLY A 153 -17.01 -19.37 1.66
N VAL A 154 -15.76 -19.08 1.39
CA VAL A 154 -15.24 -18.68 0.09
C VAL A 154 -14.01 -19.53 -0.20
N LEU A 155 -13.99 -20.15 -1.37
CA LEU A 155 -12.80 -20.79 -1.92
C LEU A 155 -12.03 -19.77 -2.74
N ILE A 156 -10.77 -19.61 -2.41
CA ILE A 156 -9.82 -18.79 -3.16
C ILE A 156 -8.83 -19.74 -3.84
N ASP A 157 -8.63 -19.55 -5.12
CA ASP A 157 -7.64 -20.26 -5.92
C ASP A 157 -6.91 -19.24 -6.80
N ASP A 158 -5.58 -19.23 -6.71
CA ASP A 158 -4.71 -18.29 -7.43
C ASP A 158 -5.17 -16.83 -7.28
N GLY A 159 -5.52 -16.44 -6.04
CA GLY A 159 -5.98 -15.09 -5.69
C GLY A 159 -7.37 -14.72 -6.21
N LYS A 160 -8.14 -15.67 -6.76
CA LYS A 160 -9.49 -15.45 -7.28
C LYS A 160 -10.53 -16.20 -6.47
N ILE A 161 -11.72 -15.61 -6.37
CA ILE A 161 -12.89 -16.30 -5.79
C ILE A 161 -13.41 -17.32 -6.79
N GLU A 162 -13.23 -18.61 -6.50
CA GLU A 162 -13.71 -19.71 -7.31
C GLU A 162 -15.12 -20.14 -6.92
N SER A 163 -15.42 -20.13 -5.63
CA SER A 163 -16.77 -20.47 -5.18
C SER A 163 -17.12 -19.80 -3.85
N VAL A 164 -18.43 -19.61 -3.64
CA VAL A 164 -19.01 -19.08 -2.40
C VAL A 164 -20.18 -19.96 -2.00
N TRP A 165 -20.28 -20.32 -0.72
CA TRP A 165 -21.41 -21.12 -0.21
C TRP A 165 -21.93 -20.59 1.12
N SER A 166 -23.19 -20.88 1.40
CA SER A 166 -23.82 -20.58 2.68
C SER A 166 -23.78 -21.80 3.61
N GLY A 167 -23.72 -21.53 4.91
CA GLY A 167 -23.66 -22.55 5.96
C GLY A 167 -22.24 -22.90 6.38
N SER A 168 -22.13 -23.52 7.55
CA SER A 168 -20.83 -23.84 8.18
C SER A 168 -20.18 -25.12 7.63
N THR A 169 -20.87 -25.85 6.76
CA THR A 169 -20.34 -27.10 6.21
C THR A 169 -19.55 -26.82 4.93
N ILE A 170 -18.28 -27.19 4.93
CA ILE A 170 -17.45 -27.12 3.72
C ILE A 170 -18.00 -28.11 2.69
N PRO A 171 -18.30 -27.70 1.45
CA PRO A 171 -18.74 -28.59 0.41
C PRO A 171 -17.77 -29.75 0.19
N SER A 172 -18.28 -30.94 -0.10
CA SER A 172 -17.44 -32.15 -0.27
C SER A 172 -16.39 -32.03 -1.37
N ALA A 173 -16.63 -31.16 -2.36
CA ALA A 173 -15.65 -30.85 -3.41
C ALA A 173 -14.43 -30.06 -2.90
N HIS A 174 -14.50 -29.48 -1.71
CA HIS A 174 -13.46 -28.62 -1.11
C HIS A 174 -12.87 -29.19 0.18
N THR A 175 -13.23 -30.44 0.54
CA THR A 175 -12.68 -31.10 1.73
C THR A 175 -11.21 -31.44 1.53
N GLY A 176 -10.37 -31.08 2.49
CA GLY A 176 -8.91 -31.29 2.44
C GLY A 176 -8.13 -30.09 1.92
N ILE A 177 -8.79 -28.93 1.75
CA ILE A 177 -8.17 -27.64 1.52
C ILE A 177 -8.12 -26.93 2.88
N ASP A 178 -6.95 -26.44 3.28
CA ASP A 178 -6.72 -25.67 4.53
C ASP A 178 -7.16 -24.22 4.40
#